data_aa5cf835b58a58420be8215e9b79ddbd
#
_entry.id   aa5cf835b58a58420be8215e9b79ddbd
#
_cell.length_a   1.000
_cell.length_b   1.000
_cell.length_c   1.000
_cell.angle_alpha   90.00
_cell.angle_beta   90.00
_cell.angle_gamma   90.00
#
_symmetry.space_group_name_H-M   'P 1'
#
loop_
_entity.id
_entity.type
_entity.pdbx_description
1 polymer ?
#
loop_
_entity_poly.entity_id
_entity_poly.type
_entity_poly.pdbx_seq_one_letter_code
_entity_poly.pdbx_strand_id
1 'polypeptide(L)'
;MNRRTRFAAAGLAAVALAGATSAGTAMAGRESSNNEVRNVIYLLGDGMGRTHVTAARERYYGADGKLVMETLPNVGQNRTYSVEPGSGQPGESDFRPNYVTDSASAATAWTTGYKTYNAALAVDGKGTSRATVMELAKKAGYRTGNVSTAEITDATPDGQMSHVLMRGCQGPEYSAAACQNTELTGSALPTTDIRVTPVADQVARNGTADVIMGGGLSRFDAADEAALKAQGYTVLGSPADQRVATEQDLNRVRRNRRSANKVFALYNKGNLTIERTKRENPAGSEAKEPSVADMTRKSIELLNTNKGGKGFYLQVEGALIDKHSHANDAAQTLEETKAFDEAVRVALDFAKKDKHTLVIVTADHECAGFNIIEKGTYTNAEAVTPPANVDSGNKANNSVPSRAKGGALDPKRSSGIVNGAGQGDAANFGPATFRTPDDAAGVTDGSKDASLWLSYLSGNHTGADVPVYGYGPTSQRVAGSIENTDLFTIVGQALRVVR
;
A
#
# COMPACT_ATOMS: atom_id res chain seq x y z
N MET A 1 24.10 4.18 -73.18
CA MET A 1 25.34 3.37 -73.22
C MET A 1 25.29 2.39 -72.06
N ASN A 2 24.76 1.16 -72.30
CA ASN A 2 25.42 -0.12 -72.50
C ASN A 2 26.51 -0.42 -71.43
N ARG A 3 26.39 -1.45 -70.61
CA ARG A 3 26.37 -2.95 -70.78
C ARG A 3 26.12 -3.59 -69.42
N ARG A 4 25.11 -4.43 -69.21
CA ARG A 4 25.08 -5.91 -69.39
C ARG A 4 25.91 -6.71 -68.39
N THR A 5 25.17 -7.33 -67.45
CA THR A 5 24.94 -8.79 -67.24
C THR A 5 26.14 -9.70 -66.99
N ARG A 6 26.07 -10.52 -65.96
CA ARG A 6 26.07 -11.98 -66.05
C ARG A 6 25.75 -12.69 -64.72
N PHE A 7 24.83 -13.63 -64.83
CA PHE A 7 24.49 -14.70 -63.90
C PHE A 7 25.61 -15.74 -63.82
N ALA A 8 25.78 -16.41 -62.71
CA ALA A 8 26.26 -17.80 -62.67
C ALA A 8 25.60 -18.54 -61.53
N ALA A 9 24.82 -19.56 -61.86
CA ALA A 9 24.24 -20.58 -60.97
C ALA A 9 25.18 -21.79 -60.94
N ALA A 10 25.04 -22.64 -59.99
CA ALA A 10 25.39 -24.02 -59.75
C ALA A 10 26.05 -24.21 -58.37
N GLY A 11 25.77 -25.25 -57.59
CA GLY A 11 25.06 -26.47 -57.83
C GLY A 11 24.81 -27.20 -56.53
N LEU A 12 23.79 -28.02 -56.54
CA LEU A 12 23.43 -29.00 -55.51
C LEU A 12 24.57 -30.02 -55.28
N ALA A 13 24.79 -30.29 -53.95
CA ALA A 13 25.37 -31.59 -53.58
C ALA A 13 24.53 -32.19 -52.46
N ALA A 14 23.72 -33.16 -52.76
CA ALA A 14 23.07 -34.05 -51.85
C ALA A 14 24.07 -35.08 -51.34
N VAL A 15 24.25 -35.14 -50.02
CA VAL A 15 24.88 -36.28 -49.34
C VAL A 15 23.87 -36.92 -48.42
N ALA A 16 23.34 -38.05 -48.81
CA ALA A 16 22.59 -38.94 -47.94
C ALA A 16 23.60 -39.70 -47.06
N LEU A 17 23.44 -39.64 -45.74
CA LEU A 17 24.05 -40.61 -44.85
C LEU A 17 23.01 -41.22 -43.92
N ALA A 18 23.03 -42.49 -43.89
CA ALA A 18 22.09 -43.39 -43.24
C ALA A 18 22.11 -43.35 -41.73
N GLY A 19 20.99 -43.77 -41.21
CA GLY A 19 20.56 -43.88 -39.86
C GLY A 19 21.51 -44.40 -38.77
N ALA A 20 21.29 -43.83 -37.61
CA ALA A 20 21.44 -44.50 -36.33
C ALA A 20 20.33 -44.01 -35.42
N THR A 21 19.29 -44.81 -35.28
CA THR A 21 18.27 -44.62 -34.23
C THR A 21 18.90 -44.90 -32.87
N SER A 22 19.40 -43.87 -32.23
CA SER A 22 19.57 -43.88 -30.76
C SER A 22 18.31 -43.35 -30.14
N ALA A 23 17.53 -44.22 -29.49
CA ALA A 23 16.48 -43.84 -28.56
C ALA A 23 17.11 -43.05 -27.40
N GLY A 24 17.26 -41.76 -27.61
CA GLY A 24 17.49 -40.81 -26.57
C GLY A 24 16.19 -40.65 -25.82
N THR A 25 16.04 -41.33 -24.66
CA THR A 25 15.09 -40.95 -23.63
C THR A 25 15.31 -39.48 -23.36
N ALA A 26 14.40 -38.63 -23.86
CA ALA A 26 14.28 -37.26 -23.42
C ALA A 26 14.00 -37.33 -21.91
N MET A 27 15.05 -37.23 -21.10
CA MET A 27 14.93 -36.74 -19.76
C MET A 27 14.39 -35.30 -19.94
N ALA A 28 13.06 -35.15 -19.84
CA ALA A 28 12.47 -33.89 -19.45
C ALA A 28 13.13 -33.54 -18.12
N GLY A 29 14.17 -32.73 -18.22
CA GLY A 29 14.83 -32.18 -17.04
C GLY A 29 13.72 -31.57 -16.20
N ARG A 30 13.55 -32.04 -15.01
CA ARG A 30 12.89 -31.30 -13.94
C ARG A 30 13.58 -29.93 -13.92
N GLU A 31 13.01 -28.96 -14.66
CA GLU A 31 13.33 -27.57 -14.42
C GLU A 31 13.05 -27.32 -12.95
N SER A 32 14.08 -26.91 -12.31
CA SER A 32 14.30 -26.90 -10.89
C SER A 32 13.11 -26.27 -10.14
N SER A 33 12.74 -26.90 -9.03
CA SER A 33 11.86 -26.44 -7.96
C SER A 33 12.17 -25.02 -7.40
N ASN A 34 13.10 -24.29 -7.98
CA ASN A 34 13.54 -22.95 -7.57
C ASN A 34 12.60 -21.81 -8.00
N ASN A 35 11.66 -22.05 -8.91
CA ASN A 35 10.72 -21.02 -9.39
C ASN A 35 9.33 -21.11 -8.75
N GLU A 36 9.13 -21.96 -7.77
CA GLU A 36 7.83 -22.09 -7.11
C GLU A 36 7.64 -21.01 -6.04
N VAL A 37 6.58 -20.21 -6.16
CA VAL A 37 6.16 -19.30 -5.10
C VAL A 37 5.41 -20.10 -4.02
N ARG A 38 5.84 -19.94 -2.78
CA ARG A 38 5.15 -20.47 -1.59
C ARG A 38 4.56 -19.36 -0.75
N ASN A 39 5.24 -18.23 -0.68
CA ASN A 39 4.81 -17.10 0.10
C ASN A 39 4.69 -15.87 -0.77
N VAL A 40 3.73 -15.02 -0.45
CA VAL A 40 3.64 -13.68 -1.01
C VAL A 40 3.62 -12.69 0.14
N ILE A 41 4.47 -11.66 0.05
CA ILE A 41 4.44 -10.49 0.92
C ILE A 41 4.16 -9.29 0.03
N TYR A 42 2.97 -8.69 0.23
CA TYR A 42 2.50 -7.52 -0.48
C TYR A 42 2.62 -6.31 0.45
N LEU A 43 3.49 -5.36 0.10
CA LEU A 43 3.71 -4.17 0.90
C LEU A 43 3.17 -2.95 0.15
N LEU A 44 2.38 -2.16 0.83
CA LEU A 44 1.72 -0.98 0.28
C LEU A 44 2.03 0.25 1.12
N GLY A 45 2.64 1.27 0.52
CA GLY A 45 2.74 2.60 1.08
C GLY A 45 1.54 3.41 0.58
N ASP A 46 0.58 3.67 1.46
CA ASP A 46 -0.62 4.43 1.12
C ASP A 46 -0.23 5.86 0.69
N GLY A 47 -0.76 6.32 -0.43
CA GLY A 47 -0.45 7.63 -1.00
C GLY A 47 0.98 7.82 -1.52
N MET A 48 1.80 6.75 -1.51
CA MET A 48 3.23 6.80 -1.80
C MET A 48 3.52 6.88 -3.30
N GLY A 49 3.34 8.06 -3.88
CA GLY A 49 3.75 8.32 -5.26
C GLY A 49 5.27 8.29 -5.45
N ARG A 50 5.70 8.39 -6.71
CA ARG A 50 7.12 8.35 -7.07
C ARG A 50 7.96 9.41 -6.37
N THR A 51 7.41 10.63 -6.21
CA THR A 51 8.14 11.72 -5.56
C THR A 51 8.32 11.48 -4.07
N HIS A 52 7.39 10.79 -3.40
CA HIS A 52 7.55 10.37 -2.00
C HIS A 52 8.80 9.49 -1.84
N VAL A 53 8.97 8.51 -2.72
CA VAL A 53 10.14 7.63 -2.74
C VAL A 53 11.43 8.43 -2.99
N THR A 54 11.42 9.32 -4.00
CA THR A 54 12.58 10.15 -4.36
C THR A 54 12.97 11.06 -3.21
N ALA A 55 12.02 11.79 -2.63
CA ALA A 55 12.28 12.73 -1.55
C ALA A 55 12.80 12.04 -0.27
N ALA A 56 12.23 10.88 0.08
CA ALA A 56 12.72 10.09 1.21
C ALA A 56 14.14 9.56 0.96
N ARG A 57 14.44 9.09 -0.26
CA ARG A 57 15.81 8.70 -0.62
C ARG A 57 16.79 9.87 -0.43
N GLU A 58 16.50 11.02 -1.04
CA GLU A 58 17.38 12.20 -0.97
C GLU A 58 17.55 12.68 0.47
N ARG A 59 16.46 12.71 1.24
CA ARG A 59 16.49 13.12 2.65
C ARG A 59 17.42 12.26 3.50
N TYR A 60 17.37 10.94 3.35
CA TYR A 60 18.05 10.03 4.27
C TYR A 60 19.36 9.43 3.74
N TYR A 61 19.51 9.35 2.42
CA TYR A 61 20.62 8.65 1.77
C TYR A 61 21.37 9.50 0.75
N GLY A 62 20.91 10.73 0.46
CA GLY A 62 21.49 11.59 -0.55
C GLY A 62 21.10 11.22 -1.98
N ALA A 63 21.56 11.99 -2.96
CA ALA A 63 21.19 11.84 -4.37
C ALA A 63 21.63 10.49 -4.96
N ASP A 64 22.78 9.97 -4.57
CA ASP A 64 23.33 8.67 -5.00
C ASP A 64 22.85 7.49 -4.15
N GLY A 65 22.13 7.75 -3.07
CA GLY A 65 21.62 6.73 -2.16
C GLY A 65 20.48 5.90 -2.75
N LYS A 66 20.01 4.93 -1.98
CA LYS A 66 18.84 4.10 -2.34
C LYS A 66 18.06 3.74 -1.09
N LEU A 67 16.74 3.81 -1.20
CA LEU A 67 15.84 3.07 -0.31
C LEU A 67 15.95 1.57 -0.63
N VAL A 68 15.56 0.74 0.32
CA VAL A 68 15.57 -0.72 0.12
C VAL A 68 14.67 -1.13 -1.03
N MET A 69 13.47 -0.53 -1.14
CA MET A 69 12.54 -0.81 -2.22
C MET A 69 13.13 -0.55 -3.60
N GLU A 70 14.01 0.44 -3.75
CA GLU A 70 14.69 0.76 -5.01
C GLU A 70 15.80 -0.24 -5.37
N THR A 71 16.14 -1.17 -4.46
CA THR A 71 17.09 -2.26 -4.75
C THR A 71 16.43 -3.51 -5.32
N LEU A 72 15.09 -3.55 -5.38
CA LEU A 72 14.37 -4.66 -5.97
C LEU A 72 14.57 -4.67 -7.50
N PRO A 73 14.83 -5.84 -8.11
CA PRO A 73 15.32 -5.91 -9.49
C PRO A 73 14.26 -5.61 -10.55
N ASN A 74 12.99 -5.80 -10.25
CA ASN A 74 11.89 -5.59 -11.20
C ASN A 74 11.11 -4.34 -10.82
N VAL A 75 11.05 -3.39 -11.74
CA VAL A 75 10.42 -2.08 -11.51
C VAL A 75 9.42 -1.80 -12.62
N GLY A 76 8.27 -1.30 -12.25
CA GLY A 76 7.22 -0.86 -13.14
C GLY A 76 6.45 0.33 -12.58
N GLN A 77 5.32 0.60 -13.20
CA GLN A 77 4.33 1.58 -12.76
C GLN A 77 2.94 0.99 -12.81
N ASN A 78 2.09 1.42 -11.89
CA ASN A 78 0.75 0.92 -11.67
C ASN A 78 -0.27 2.03 -11.92
N ARG A 79 -1.22 1.80 -12.83
CA ARG A 79 -2.34 2.70 -13.11
C ARG A 79 -3.42 2.56 -12.05
N THR A 80 -3.90 3.68 -11.50
CA THR A 80 -4.65 3.69 -10.24
C THR A 80 -6.13 4.01 -10.37
N TYR A 81 -6.61 4.55 -11.49
CA TYR A 81 -7.99 5.04 -11.66
C TYR A 81 -9.06 4.07 -11.15
N SER A 82 -10.17 4.63 -10.67
CA SER A 82 -11.39 3.93 -10.25
C SER A 82 -12.50 4.07 -11.29
N VAL A 83 -13.74 3.73 -10.95
CA VAL A 83 -14.92 3.94 -11.81
C VAL A 83 -16.02 4.65 -11.05
N GLU A 84 -17.00 5.17 -11.79
CA GLU A 84 -18.19 5.77 -11.22
C GLU A 84 -19.17 4.71 -10.66
N PRO A 85 -20.01 5.04 -9.67
CA PRO A 85 -21.05 4.14 -9.18
C PRO A 85 -21.95 3.63 -10.30
N GLY A 86 -22.26 2.34 -10.30
CA GLY A 86 -23.05 1.69 -11.35
C GLY A 86 -22.30 1.44 -12.66
N SER A 87 -21.00 1.73 -12.74
CA SER A 87 -20.18 1.50 -13.94
C SER A 87 -19.90 0.01 -14.16
N GLY A 88 -19.80 -0.37 -15.44
CA GLY A 88 -19.16 -1.61 -15.87
C GLY A 88 -17.63 -1.57 -15.73
N GLN A 89 -16.99 -2.68 -16.07
CA GLN A 89 -15.53 -2.83 -16.06
C GLN A 89 -14.89 -2.25 -17.34
N PRO A 90 -13.58 -1.99 -17.36
CA PRO A 90 -12.87 -1.58 -18.56
C PRO A 90 -13.17 -2.50 -19.74
N GLY A 91 -13.58 -1.93 -20.88
CA GLY A 91 -13.99 -2.68 -22.07
C GLY A 91 -15.49 -3.00 -22.16
N GLU A 92 -16.27 -2.79 -21.12
CA GLU A 92 -17.74 -2.87 -21.17
C GLU A 92 -18.35 -1.57 -21.69
N SER A 93 -19.54 -1.67 -22.30
CA SER A 93 -20.20 -0.54 -22.97
C SER A 93 -20.69 0.55 -22.00
N ASP A 94 -20.88 0.22 -20.74
CA ASP A 94 -21.29 1.12 -19.67
C ASP A 94 -20.12 1.53 -18.75
N PHE A 95 -18.88 1.34 -19.20
CA PHE A 95 -17.68 1.78 -18.49
C PHE A 95 -17.61 3.30 -18.37
N ARG A 96 -17.49 3.78 -17.13
CA ARG A 96 -17.33 5.20 -16.78
C ARG A 96 -16.17 5.35 -15.79
N PRO A 97 -14.98 5.80 -16.24
CA PRO A 97 -13.82 5.96 -15.36
C PRO A 97 -13.96 7.18 -14.44
N ASN A 98 -13.44 7.04 -13.22
CA ASN A 98 -13.06 8.12 -12.35
C ASN A 98 -11.51 8.15 -12.29
N TYR A 99 -10.91 9.24 -12.72
CA TYR A 99 -9.47 9.32 -12.90
C TYR A 99 -8.66 9.40 -11.60
N VAL A 100 -9.33 9.68 -10.47
CA VAL A 100 -8.67 9.75 -9.16
C VAL A 100 -9.33 8.77 -8.21
N THR A 101 -8.59 7.73 -7.86
CA THR A 101 -9.04 6.68 -6.93
C THR A 101 -8.92 7.15 -5.48
N ASP A 102 -9.73 6.56 -4.59
CA ASP A 102 -9.43 6.52 -3.16
C ASP A 102 -8.81 5.16 -2.79
N SER A 103 -8.34 5.04 -1.54
CA SER A 103 -7.73 3.79 -1.06
C SER A 103 -8.69 2.60 -1.09
N ALA A 104 -10.02 2.82 -0.94
CA ALA A 104 -11.01 1.74 -0.94
C ALA A 104 -11.17 1.11 -2.34
N SER A 105 -11.40 1.93 -3.35
CA SER A 105 -11.52 1.44 -4.73
C SER A 105 -10.21 0.89 -5.26
N ALA A 106 -9.07 1.47 -4.87
CA ALA A 106 -7.77 0.92 -5.19
C ALA A 106 -7.57 -0.45 -4.52
N ALA A 107 -7.87 -0.58 -3.19
CA ALA A 107 -7.81 -1.86 -2.48
C ALA A 107 -8.67 -2.92 -3.16
N THR A 108 -9.89 -2.59 -3.53
CA THR A 108 -10.75 -3.51 -4.27
C THR A 108 -10.10 -3.98 -5.57
N ALA A 109 -9.42 -3.10 -6.30
CA ALA A 109 -8.81 -3.47 -7.58
C ALA A 109 -7.72 -4.53 -7.42
N TRP A 110 -6.73 -4.34 -6.53
CA TRP A 110 -5.67 -5.34 -6.36
C TRP A 110 -6.08 -6.56 -5.54
N THR A 111 -7.15 -6.48 -4.75
CA THR A 111 -7.59 -7.62 -3.95
C THR A 111 -8.57 -8.52 -4.68
N THR A 112 -9.35 -7.99 -5.63
CA THR A 112 -10.43 -8.72 -6.31
C THR A 112 -10.27 -8.84 -7.83
N GLY A 113 -9.42 -7.99 -8.46
CA GLY A 113 -9.30 -7.89 -9.91
C GLY A 113 -10.41 -7.09 -10.58
N TYR A 114 -11.23 -6.38 -9.83
CA TYR A 114 -12.31 -5.54 -10.34
C TYR A 114 -12.12 -4.08 -9.97
N LYS A 115 -12.37 -3.19 -10.93
CA LYS A 115 -12.53 -1.76 -10.64
C LYS A 115 -13.86 -1.53 -9.92
N THR A 116 -13.85 -0.57 -8.99
CA THR A 116 -15.05 -0.13 -8.27
C THR A 116 -15.06 1.38 -8.08
N TYR A 117 -16.13 1.90 -7.51
CA TYR A 117 -16.26 3.33 -7.19
C TYR A 117 -15.57 3.67 -5.88
N ASN A 118 -15.19 4.94 -5.72
CA ASN A 118 -14.56 5.42 -4.49
C ASN A 118 -15.43 5.12 -3.25
N ALA A 119 -14.79 4.76 -2.17
CA ALA A 119 -15.37 4.30 -0.90
C ALA A 119 -15.91 2.85 -0.87
N ALA A 120 -15.91 2.11 -1.96
CA ALA A 120 -16.38 0.71 -2.00
C ALA A 120 -15.25 -0.28 -1.71
N LEU A 121 -15.52 -1.32 -0.93
CA LEU A 121 -14.55 -2.35 -0.55
C LEU A 121 -15.03 -3.75 -0.91
N ALA A 122 -14.22 -4.45 -1.71
CA ALA A 122 -14.47 -5.81 -2.21
C ALA A 122 -15.86 -6.02 -2.83
N VAL A 123 -16.42 -4.97 -3.41
CA VAL A 123 -17.58 -5.01 -4.31
C VAL A 123 -17.19 -4.36 -5.63
N ASP A 124 -17.79 -4.77 -6.74
CA ASP A 124 -17.56 -4.14 -8.05
C ASP A 124 -18.32 -2.82 -8.22
N GLY A 125 -18.17 -2.17 -9.37
CA GLY A 125 -18.82 -0.90 -9.66
C GLY A 125 -20.35 -0.92 -9.56
N LYS A 126 -20.96 -2.10 -9.64
CA LYS A 126 -22.42 -2.34 -9.50
C LYS A 126 -22.81 -2.82 -8.09
N GLY A 127 -21.86 -2.82 -7.13
CA GLY A 127 -22.12 -3.23 -5.74
C GLY A 127 -22.21 -4.75 -5.52
N THR A 128 -21.71 -5.56 -6.45
CA THR A 128 -21.67 -7.03 -6.29
C THR A 128 -20.42 -7.43 -5.53
N SER A 129 -20.55 -8.18 -4.43
CA SER A 129 -19.40 -8.70 -3.67
C SER A 129 -18.47 -9.55 -4.53
N ARG A 130 -17.16 -9.34 -4.40
CA ARG A 130 -16.10 -10.04 -5.14
C ARG A 130 -15.13 -10.66 -4.16
N ALA A 131 -14.85 -11.95 -4.33
CA ALA A 131 -13.91 -12.64 -3.46
C ALA A 131 -12.52 -12.01 -3.53
N THR A 132 -11.91 -11.78 -2.36
CA THR A 132 -10.58 -11.20 -2.26
C THR A 132 -9.49 -12.26 -2.42
N VAL A 133 -8.30 -11.86 -2.83
CA VAL A 133 -7.16 -12.78 -2.93
C VAL A 133 -6.80 -13.39 -1.57
N MET A 134 -7.02 -12.67 -0.46
CA MET A 134 -6.80 -13.20 0.89
C MET A 134 -7.81 -14.29 1.25
N GLU A 135 -9.09 -14.10 0.92
CA GLU A 135 -10.14 -15.12 1.09
C GLU A 135 -9.84 -16.36 0.25
N LEU A 136 -9.45 -16.17 -1.02
CA LEU A 136 -9.07 -17.27 -1.91
C LEU A 136 -7.84 -18.01 -1.39
N ALA A 137 -6.82 -17.30 -0.90
CA ALA A 137 -5.64 -17.90 -0.28
C ALA A 137 -6.00 -18.67 0.99
N LYS A 138 -6.84 -18.09 1.85
CA LYS A 138 -7.33 -18.74 3.07
C LYS A 138 -8.10 -20.02 2.77
N LYS A 139 -9.04 -19.95 1.84
CA LYS A 139 -9.82 -21.10 1.37
C LYS A 139 -8.93 -22.20 0.78
N ALA A 140 -7.84 -21.82 0.12
CA ALA A 140 -6.87 -22.76 -0.44
C ALA A 140 -5.91 -23.35 0.61
N GLY A 141 -5.98 -22.93 1.89
CA GLY A 141 -5.18 -23.46 2.99
C GLY A 141 -3.86 -22.73 3.23
N TYR A 142 -3.67 -21.53 2.64
CA TYR A 142 -2.57 -20.64 3.02
C TYR A 142 -2.81 -20.02 4.39
N ARG A 143 -1.73 -19.67 5.06
CA ARG A 143 -1.78 -18.74 6.18
C ARG A 143 -1.94 -17.34 5.64
N THR A 144 -2.69 -16.51 6.37
CA THR A 144 -2.99 -15.15 5.93
C THR A 144 -2.70 -14.14 7.03
N GLY A 145 -2.19 -12.98 6.66
CA GLY A 145 -1.87 -11.91 7.60
C GLY A 145 -2.12 -10.54 7.03
N ASN A 146 -2.49 -9.63 7.90
CA ASN A 146 -2.77 -8.24 7.58
C ASN A 146 -2.20 -7.32 8.66
N VAL A 147 -1.34 -6.41 8.25
CA VAL A 147 -0.63 -5.46 9.12
C VAL A 147 -0.81 -4.06 8.56
N SER A 148 -1.15 -3.11 9.40
CA SER A 148 -1.27 -1.70 9.00
C SER A 148 -0.84 -0.75 10.11
N THR A 149 -0.37 0.43 9.74
CA THR A 149 -0.23 1.57 10.66
C THR A 149 -1.52 2.38 10.81
N ALA A 150 -2.55 2.08 9.99
CA ALA A 150 -3.91 2.61 10.16
C ALA A 150 -4.74 1.81 11.17
N GLU A 151 -5.98 2.27 11.40
CA GLU A 151 -7.07 1.43 11.93
C GLU A 151 -7.22 0.20 11.03
N ILE A 152 -7.31 -1.00 11.61
CA ILE A 152 -7.42 -2.23 10.80
C ILE A 152 -8.76 -2.34 10.05
N THR A 153 -9.69 -1.48 10.36
CA THR A 153 -10.96 -1.27 9.66
C THR A 153 -10.91 -0.16 8.60
N ASP A 154 -9.76 0.48 8.40
CA ASP A 154 -9.58 1.43 7.29
C ASP A 154 -9.43 0.68 5.96
N ALA A 155 -9.57 1.40 4.86
CA ALA A 155 -9.80 0.85 3.53
C ALA A 155 -8.78 -0.20 3.07
N THR A 156 -7.49 0.08 3.18
CA THR A 156 -6.44 -0.80 2.68
C THR A 156 -6.38 -2.16 3.40
N PRO A 157 -6.34 -2.21 4.75
CA PRO A 157 -6.38 -3.50 5.43
C PRO A 157 -7.74 -4.17 5.29
N ASP A 158 -8.83 -3.40 5.32
CA ASP A 158 -10.17 -3.95 5.24
C ASP A 158 -10.51 -4.55 3.87
N GLY A 159 -10.07 -3.95 2.79
CA GLY A 159 -10.27 -4.43 1.42
C GLY A 159 -9.80 -5.87 1.16
N GLN A 160 -9.11 -6.51 2.11
CA GLN A 160 -8.74 -7.92 2.10
C GLN A 160 -9.73 -8.82 2.87
N MET A 161 -10.49 -8.26 3.83
CA MET A 161 -11.15 -9.04 4.87
C MET A 161 -12.67 -8.86 4.92
N SER A 162 -13.21 -7.82 4.28
CA SER A 162 -14.64 -7.53 4.29
C SER A 162 -15.20 -7.06 2.96
N HIS A 163 -16.52 -6.93 2.89
CA HIS A 163 -17.26 -6.46 1.72
C HIS A 163 -18.24 -5.39 2.16
N VAL A 164 -18.01 -4.12 1.79
CA VAL A 164 -18.93 -3.04 2.13
C VAL A 164 -19.14 -2.08 0.99
N LEU A 165 -20.36 -1.54 0.87
CA LEU A 165 -20.70 -0.52 -0.12
C LEU A 165 -20.02 0.81 0.18
N MET A 166 -19.65 1.06 1.44
CA MET A 166 -19.08 2.33 1.90
C MET A 166 -18.03 2.06 2.98
N ARG A 167 -16.78 2.49 2.78
CA ARG A 167 -15.67 2.35 3.75
C ARG A 167 -15.94 2.96 5.12
N GLY A 168 -16.90 3.88 5.23
CA GLY A 168 -17.33 4.47 6.50
C GLY A 168 -18.05 3.49 7.42
N CYS A 169 -18.45 2.30 6.93
CA CYS A 169 -19.13 1.25 7.70
C CYS A 169 -18.17 0.47 8.61
N GLN A 170 -17.37 1.18 9.41
CA GLN A 170 -16.26 0.58 10.16
C GLN A 170 -16.68 -0.19 11.43
N GLY A 171 -17.68 0.29 12.14
CA GLY A 171 -18.09 -0.25 13.44
C GLY A 171 -17.69 0.67 14.61
N PRO A 172 -17.94 0.26 15.89
CA PRO A 172 -18.55 -1.01 16.31
C PRO A 172 -20.05 -1.07 16.02
N GLU A 173 -20.74 0.06 15.90
CA GLU A 173 -22.18 0.10 15.70
C GLU A 173 -22.53 0.30 14.23
N TYR A 174 -23.64 -0.32 13.83
CA TYR A 174 -24.24 -0.08 12.51
C TYR A 174 -24.75 1.35 12.40
N SER A 175 -24.44 2.00 11.29
CA SER A 175 -25.00 3.30 10.92
C SER A 175 -25.49 3.26 9.46
N ALA A 176 -26.79 3.52 9.26
CA ALA A 176 -27.32 3.59 7.89
C ALA A 176 -26.60 4.65 7.04
N ALA A 177 -26.25 5.79 7.62
CA ALA A 177 -25.54 6.86 6.93
C ALA A 177 -24.12 6.46 6.49
N ALA A 178 -23.46 5.57 7.26
CA ALA A 178 -22.12 5.13 6.98
C ALA A 178 -22.05 3.84 6.13
N CYS A 179 -23.11 2.98 6.16
CA CYS A 179 -23.09 1.65 5.56
C CYS A 179 -23.91 1.53 4.27
N GLN A 180 -24.98 2.32 4.13
CA GLN A 180 -25.86 2.22 2.96
C GLN A 180 -25.36 3.07 1.80
N ASN A 181 -25.62 2.58 0.59
CA ASN A 181 -25.46 3.35 -0.64
C ASN A 181 -26.76 3.20 -1.46
N THR A 182 -27.80 3.96 -1.07
CA THR A 182 -29.12 3.87 -1.68
C THR A 182 -29.19 4.41 -3.09
N GLU A 183 -28.26 5.27 -3.49
CA GLU A 183 -28.15 5.76 -4.87
C GLU A 183 -27.77 4.60 -5.81
N LEU A 184 -26.88 3.73 -5.36
CA LEU A 184 -26.48 2.55 -6.14
C LEU A 184 -27.52 1.43 -6.08
N THR A 185 -28.09 1.15 -4.89
CA THR A 185 -28.96 -0.02 -4.67
C THR A 185 -30.45 0.25 -4.92
N GLY A 186 -30.84 1.51 -5.11
CA GLY A 186 -32.22 1.94 -5.30
C GLY A 186 -33.06 1.95 -4.00
N SER A 187 -32.61 1.27 -2.95
CA SER A 187 -33.26 1.23 -1.64
C SER A 187 -32.26 0.75 -0.58
N ALA A 188 -32.58 0.95 0.69
CA ALA A 188 -31.77 0.40 1.80
C ALA A 188 -31.76 -1.12 1.79
N LEU A 189 -30.59 -1.72 1.96
CA LEU A 189 -30.43 -3.15 2.12
C LEU A 189 -30.75 -3.58 3.57
N PRO A 190 -31.22 -4.82 3.78
CA PRO A 190 -31.39 -5.35 5.12
C PRO A 190 -30.04 -5.45 5.85
N THR A 191 -30.01 -5.21 7.16
CA THR A 191 -28.76 -5.26 7.96
C THR A 191 -28.11 -6.64 8.02
N THR A 192 -28.79 -7.67 7.53
CA THR A 192 -28.24 -9.03 7.34
C THR A 192 -27.46 -9.18 6.04
N ASP A 193 -27.50 -8.19 5.14
CA ASP A 193 -26.65 -8.17 3.94
C ASP A 193 -25.23 -7.83 4.34
N ILE A 194 -24.28 -8.66 3.93
CA ILE A 194 -22.86 -8.48 4.29
C ILE A 194 -22.30 -7.12 3.86
N ARG A 195 -22.81 -6.57 2.74
CA ARG A 195 -22.35 -5.31 2.17
C ARG A 195 -22.69 -4.07 3.00
N VAL A 196 -23.50 -4.23 4.03
CA VAL A 196 -23.85 -3.19 5.01
C VAL A 196 -23.59 -3.61 6.45
N THR A 197 -22.99 -4.78 6.65
CA THR A 197 -22.51 -5.23 7.96
C THR A 197 -21.21 -4.49 8.32
N PRO A 198 -21.06 -3.93 9.54
CA PRO A 198 -19.84 -3.24 9.94
C PRO A 198 -18.57 -4.07 9.72
N VAL A 199 -17.53 -3.39 9.26
CA VAL A 199 -16.22 -4.01 8.97
C VAL A 199 -15.66 -4.76 10.17
N ALA A 200 -15.71 -4.16 11.37
CA ALA A 200 -15.23 -4.79 12.60
C ALA A 200 -15.91 -6.14 12.84
N ASP A 201 -17.23 -6.21 12.63
CA ASP A 201 -18.01 -7.45 12.71
C ASP A 201 -17.53 -8.50 11.71
N GLN A 202 -17.26 -8.09 10.46
CA GLN A 202 -16.78 -9.01 9.43
C GLN A 202 -15.37 -9.51 9.77
N VAL A 203 -14.47 -8.63 10.17
CA VAL A 203 -13.09 -8.98 10.58
C VAL A 203 -13.12 -9.95 11.77
N ALA A 204 -13.94 -9.68 12.77
CA ALA A 204 -14.01 -10.51 13.97
C ALA A 204 -14.64 -11.89 13.73
N ARG A 205 -15.49 -12.04 12.72
CA ARG A 205 -16.29 -13.27 12.50
C ARG A 205 -15.86 -14.12 11.30
N ASN A 206 -15.27 -13.51 10.25
CA ASN A 206 -14.95 -14.24 9.02
C ASN A 206 -13.66 -15.08 9.12
N GLY A 207 -12.73 -14.69 9.97
CA GLY A 207 -11.47 -15.40 10.15
C GLY A 207 -10.57 -15.43 8.90
N THR A 208 -10.69 -14.41 8.04
CA THR A 208 -9.97 -14.30 6.76
C THR A 208 -8.46 -14.19 6.96
N ALA A 209 -8.00 -13.41 7.94
CA ALA A 209 -6.58 -13.31 8.28
C ALA A 209 -6.26 -14.05 9.59
N ASP A 210 -5.17 -14.84 9.64
CA ASP A 210 -4.69 -15.49 10.87
C ASP A 210 -3.96 -14.50 11.80
N VAL A 211 -3.26 -13.53 11.22
CA VAL A 211 -2.52 -12.51 11.96
C VAL A 211 -3.04 -11.14 11.55
N ILE A 212 -3.55 -10.39 12.51
CA ILE A 212 -4.10 -9.05 12.33
C ILE A 212 -3.41 -8.13 13.33
N MET A 213 -2.71 -7.10 12.83
CA MET A 213 -1.96 -6.16 13.67
C MET A 213 -2.11 -4.74 13.13
N GLY A 214 -2.47 -3.79 13.99
CA GLY A 214 -2.59 -2.39 13.59
C GLY A 214 -3.19 -1.49 14.68
N GLY A 215 -3.87 -0.44 14.25
CA GLY A 215 -4.67 0.45 15.09
C GLY A 215 -6.16 0.14 15.05
N GLY A 216 -7.00 1.04 15.59
CA GLY A 216 -8.46 0.98 15.46
C GLY A 216 -9.17 0.23 16.58
N LEU A 217 -8.59 0.15 17.78
CA LEU A 217 -9.24 -0.54 18.90
C LEU A 217 -10.65 0.01 19.21
N SER A 218 -10.88 1.30 19.00
CA SER A 218 -12.20 1.93 19.22
C SER A 218 -13.31 1.40 18.27
N ARG A 219 -12.95 0.66 17.23
CA ARG A 219 -13.89 0.07 16.27
C ARG A 219 -14.41 -1.31 16.68
N PHE A 220 -13.84 -1.88 17.74
CA PHE A 220 -14.17 -3.24 18.19
C PHE A 220 -14.73 -3.18 19.62
N ASP A 221 -15.65 -4.10 19.90
CA ASP A 221 -16.33 -4.20 21.19
C ASP A 221 -16.15 -5.57 21.87
N ALA A 222 -16.88 -5.82 22.94
CA ALA A 222 -16.84 -7.06 23.69
C ALA A 222 -17.38 -8.26 22.90
N ALA A 223 -18.34 -8.04 21.99
CA ALA A 223 -18.90 -9.12 21.15
C ALA A 223 -17.88 -9.55 20.08
N ASP A 224 -17.12 -8.60 19.54
CA ASP A 224 -16.03 -8.87 18.61
C ASP A 224 -14.89 -9.63 19.28
N GLU A 225 -14.51 -9.22 20.50
CA GLU A 225 -13.49 -9.94 21.27
C GLU A 225 -13.92 -11.39 21.54
N ALA A 226 -15.17 -11.62 21.90
CA ALA A 226 -15.71 -12.96 22.12
C ALA A 226 -15.71 -13.78 20.83
N ALA A 227 -16.07 -13.20 19.68
CA ALA A 227 -16.04 -13.84 18.37
C ALA A 227 -14.61 -14.23 17.95
N LEU A 228 -13.64 -13.34 18.11
CA LEU A 228 -12.23 -13.62 17.86
C LEU A 228 -11.69 -14.76 18.72
N LYS A 229 -11.97 -14.74 20.04
CA LYS A 229 -11.56 -15.80 20.96
C LYS A 229 -12.20 -17.16 20.59
N ALA A 230 -13.48 -17.16 20.21
CA ALA A 230 -14.19 -18.36 19.77
C ALA A 230 -13.56 -18.98 18.51
N GLN A 231 -12.95 -18.17 17.64
CA GLN A 231 -12.20 -18.63 16.48
C GLN A 231 -10.75 -19.03 16.79
N GLY A 232 -10.31 -18.95 18.04
CA GLY A 232 -8.99 -19.36 18.49
C GLY A 232 -7.91 -18.27 18.33
N TYR A 233 -8.28 -16.99 18.23
CA TYR A 233 -7.30 -15.93 18.27
C TYR A 233 -6.76 -15.72 19.68
N THR A 234 -5.44 -15.49 19.76
CA THR A 234 -4.82 -14.83 20.90
C THR A 234 -5.05 -13.32 20.72
N VAL A 235 -5.95 -12.75 21.51
CA VAL A 235 -6.23 -11.32 21.50
C VAL A 235 -5.23 -10.63 22.44
N LEU A 236 -4.41 -9.75 21.90
CA LEU A 236 -3.50 -8.89 22.67
C LEU A 236 -4.21 -7.56 22.95
N GLY A 237 -4.15 -7.07 24.17
CA GLY A 237 -5.02 -6.00 24.60
C GLY A 237 -6.41 -6.53 24.96
N SER A 238 -7.44 -5.69 24.86
CA SER A 238 -8.84 -6.08 25.08
C SER A 238 -9.79 -5.09 24.42
N PRO A 239 -10.49 -5.46 23.34
CA PRO A 239 -11.62 -4.69 22.83
C PRO A 239 -12.72 -4.41 23.86
N ALA A 240 -13.06 -5.40 24.70
CA ALA A 240 -14.08 -5.27 25.73
C ALA A 240 -13.74 -4.18 26.76
N ASP A 241 -12.47 -4.06 27.16
CA ASP A 241 -11.99 -3.08 28.14
C ASP A 241 -11.36 -1.85 27.48
N GLN A 242 -11.38 -1.75 26.16
CA GLN A 242 -10.72 -0.70 25.37
C GLN A 242 -9.25 -0.51 25.76
N ARG A 243 -8.55 -1.63 26.05
CA ARG A 243 -7.12 -1.65 26.40
C ARG A 243 -6.29 -2.05 25.20
N VAL A 244 -5.44 -1.16 24.74
CA VAL A 244 -4.52 -1.40 23.63
C VAL A 244 -3.47 -2.47 23.98
N ALA A 245 -2.98 -3.17 22.96
CA ALA A 245 -1.80 -4.03 23.05
C ALA A 245 -0.51 -3.17 23.12
N THR A 246 0.59 -3.80 23.49
CA THR A 246 1.91 -3.18 23.52
C THR A 246 2.92 -4.03 22.75
N GLU A 247 4.06 -3.45 22.38
CA GLU A 247 5.20 -4.20 21.82
C GLU A 247 5.65 -5.32 22.76
N GLN A 248 5.59 -5.10 24.07
CA GLN A 248 5.92 -6.14 25.04
C GLN A 248 4.95 -7.33 24.96
N ASP A 249 3.65 -7.08 24.74
CA ASP A 249 2.67 -8.15 24.55
C ASP A 249 2.99 -8.92 23.26
N LEU A 250 3.31 -8.22 22.17
CA LEU A 250 3.73 -8.83 20.90
C LEU A 250 4.97 -9.72 21.08
N ASN A 251 5.97 -9.25 21.83
CA ASN A 251 7.23 -9.98 22.06
C ASN A 251 7.04 -11.24 22.90
N ARG A 252 5.97 -11.31 23.71
CA ARG A 252 5.61 -12.52 24.49
C ARG A 252 4.94 -13.60 23.66
N VAL A 253 4.34 -13.26 22.51
CA VAL A 253 3.71 -14.25 21.63
C VAL A 253 4.77 -15.22 21.11
N ARG A 254 4.56 -16.51 21.38
CA ARG A 254 5.45 -17.58 20.92
C ARG A 254 4.82 -18.30 19.74
N ARG A 255 5.61 -18.50 18.71
CA ARG A 255 5.21 -19.29 17.55
C ARG A 255 4.88 -20.72 17.94
N ASN A 256 3.67 -21.18 17.64
CA ASN A 256 3.32 -22.59 17.73
C ASN A 256 3.58 -23.26 16.39
N ARG A 257 4.44 -24.26 16.36
CA ARG A 257 4.79 -25.00 15.12
C ARG A 257 3.78 -26.07 14.73
N ARG A 258 2.83 -26.40 15.63
CA ARG A 258 1.85 -27.49 15.43
C ARG A 258 0.46 -27.00 15.08
N SER A 259 0.12 -25.76 15.34
CA SER A 259 -1.19 -25.17 15.09
C SER A 259 -1.09 -23.83 14.36
N ALA A 260 -2.25 -23.33 13.90
CA ALA A 260 -2.37 -21.97 13.40
C ALA A 260 -2.06 -20.98 14.52
N ASN A 261 -1.15 -20.04 14.26
CA ASN A 261 -0.94 -18.92 15.18
C ASN A 261 -1.91 -17.82 14.76
N LYS A 262 -3.08 -17.80 15.39
CA LYS A 262 -4.04 -16.71 15.20
C LYS A 262 -3.80 -15.65 16.25
N VAL A 263 -3.49 -14.43 15.80
CA VAL A 263 -3.19 -13.28 16.66
C VAL A 263 -3.97 -12.07 16.17
N PHE A 264 -4.66 -11.43 17.10
CA PHE A 264 -5.31 -10.14 16.91
C PHE A 264 -4.71 -9.14 17.89
N ALA A 265 -4.13 -8.05 17.40
CA ALA A 265 -3.42 -7.06 18.22
C ALA A 265 -3.61 -5.64 17.69
N LEU A 266 -4.24 -4.80 18.48
CA LEU A 266 -4.44 -3.39 18.17
C LEU A 266 -3.70 -2.53 19.20
N TYR A 267 -2.79 -1.70 18.71
CA TYR A 267 -1.82 -0.97 19.53
C TYR A 267 -2.24 0.47 19.80
N ASN A 268 -3.25 0.96 19.09
CA ASN A 268 -3.83 2.30 19.30
C ASN A 268 -5.35 2.23 19.15
N LYS A 269 -6.05 3.21 19.73
CA LYS A 269 -7.50 3.35 19.57
C LYS A 269 -7.91 3.82 18.17
N GLY A 270 -7.10 4.67 17.55
CA GLY A 270 -7.16 5.11 16.16
C GLY A 270 -6.00 4.55 15.35
N ASN A 271 -5.46 5.34 14.42
CA ASN A 271 -4.22 5.00 13.73
C ASN A 271 -3.05 4.88 14.70
N LEU A 272 -2.00 4.14 14.34
CA LEU A 272 -0.78 4.09 15.14
C LEU A 272 -0.16 5.50 15.24
N THR A 273 0.61 5.70 16.30
CA THR A 273 1.36 6.93 16.50
C THR A 273 2.50 7.01 15.47
N ILE A 274 2.69 8.19 14.91
CA ILE A 274 3.77 8.48 13.96
C ILE A 274 5.14 8.19 14.55
N GLU A 275 6.05 7.69 13.74
CA GLU A 275 7.40 7.33 14.17
C GLU A 275 8.18 8.50 14.77
N ARG A 276 7.96 9.71 14.25
CA ARG A 276 8.56 10.91 14.81
C ARG A 276 8.19 11.14 16.27
N THR A 277 6.90 11.02 16.60
CA THR A 277 6.44 11.18 17.99
C THR A 277 7.03 10.13 18.91
N LYS A 278 7.09 8.87 18.49
CA LYS A 278 7.74 7.78 19.24
C LYS A 278 9.21 8.06 19.49
N ARG A 279 9.93 8.56 18.50
CA ARG A 279 11.35 8.91 18.62
C ARG A 279 11.60 10.13 19.52
N GLU A 280 10.77 11.18 19.38
CA GLU A 280 10.92 12.40 20.18
C GLU A 280 10.47 12.23 21.63
N ASN A 281 9.61 11.24 21.90
CA ASN A 281 9.14 10.91 23.26
C ASN A 281 9.32 9.41 23.58
N PRO A 282 10.57 8.92 23.69
CA PRO A 282 10.82 7.49 23.90
C PRO A 282 10.35 6.95 25.25
N ALA A 283 10.01 7.82 26.20
CA ALA A 283 9.43 7.45 27.49
C ALA A 283 7.90 7.47 27.51
N GLY A 284 7.26 7.97 26.44
CA GLY A 284 5.82 8.05 26.31
C GLY A 284 5.14 6.69 26.13
N SER A 285 3.83 6.67 26.32
CA SER A 285 2.99 5.50 26.06
C SER A 285 3.05 5.09 24.58
N GLU A 286 3.16 6.06 23.71
CA GLU A 286 3.22 5.92 22.25
C GLU A 286 4.45 5.14 21.79
N ALA A 287 5.58 5.29 22.49
CA ALA A 287 6.81 4.54 22.23
C ALA A 287 6.69 3.03 22.56
N LYS A 288 5.59 2.61 23.19
CA LYS A 288 5.28 1.19 23.43
C LYS A 288 4.55 0.51 22.27
N GLU A 289 4.16 1.24 21.27
CA GLU A 289 3.63 0.69 20.02
C GLU A 289 4.77 0.10 19.19
N PRO A 290 4.61 -1.11 18.61
CA PRO A 290 5.62 -1.65 17.71
C PRO A 290 5.70 -0.82 16.41
N SER A 291 6.87 -0.81 15.78
CA SER A 291 7.00 -0.28 14.43
C SER A 291 6.33 -1.20 13.40
N VAL A 292 6.03 -0.66 12.21
CA VAL A 292 5.52 -1.49 11.09
C VAL A 292 6.52 -2.60 10.73
N ALA A 293 7.82 -2.35 10.86
CA ALA A 293 8.86 -3.35 10.63
C ALA A 293 8.82 -4.49 11.67
N ASP A 294 8.55 -4.17 12.95
CA ASP A 294 8.43 -5.18 14.01
C ASP A 294 7.17 -6.03 13.86
N MET A 295 6.04 -5.39 13.52
CA MET A 295 4.81 -6.10 13.18
C MET A 295 5.01 -7.02 11.97
N THR A 296 5.70 -6.55 10.93
CA THR A 296 6.03 -7.35 9.73
C THR A 296 6.88 -8.56 10.09
N ARG A 297 7.95 -8.35 10.87
CA ARG A 297 8.86 -9.42 11.32
C ARG A 297 8.10 -10.48 12.12
N LYS A 298 7.26 -10.05 13.04
CA LYS A 298 6.47 -10.96 13.89
C LYS A 298 5.42 -11.71 13.08
N SER A 299 4.77 -11.05 12.14
CA SER A 299 3.79 -11.69 11.24
C SER A 299 4.44 -12.77 10.39
N ILE A 300 5.60 -12.50 9.80
CA ILE A 300 6.37 -13.51 9.06
C ILE A 300 6.75 -14.69 9.98
N GLU A 301 7.21 -14.42 11.21
CA GLU A 301 7.51 -15.48 12.20
C GLU A 301 6.30 -16.38 12.47
N LEU A 302 5.13 -15.78 12.69
CA LEU A 302 3.90 -16.48 13.04
C LEU A 302 3.30 -17.25 11.86
N LEU A 303 3.38 -16.69 10.65
CA LEU A 303 2.80 -17.28 9.45
C LEU A 303 3.71 -18.36 8.84
N ASN A 304 5.03 -18.19 8.91
CA ASN A 304 6.00 -19.16 8.39
C ASN A 304 6.17 -20.36 9.32
N THR A 305 5.12 -21.17 9.46
CA THR A 305 5.10 -22.28 10.42
C THR A 305 5.49 -23.64 9.84
N ASN A 306 5.77 -23.77 8.55
CA ASN A 306 5.61 -25.07 7.92
C ASN A 306 6.85 -25.71 7.32
N LYS A 307 7.12 -26.90 7.85
CA LYS A 307 7.65 -27.99 7.03
C LYS A 307 6.42 -28.73 6.43
N GLY A 308 6.08 -28.44 5.15
CA GLY A 308 5.07 -29.19 4.40
C GLY A 308 3.70 -28.52 4.14
N GLY A 309 3.46 -27.28 4.59
CA GLY A 309 2.24 -26.54 4.27
C GLY A 309 2.36 -25.65 3.02
N LYS A 310 1.24 -25.02 2.62
CA LYS A 310 1.17 -24.21 1.41
C LYS A 310 1.92 -22.87 1.47
N GLY A 311 2.38 -22.40 2.64
CA GLY A 311 2.98 -21.09 2.80
C GLY A 311 1.97 -20.03 3.27
N PHE A 312 2.24 -18.75 2.97
CA PHE A 312 1.42 -17.65 3.46
C PHE A 312 1.25 -16.51 2.45
N TYR A 313 0.18 -15.74 2.65
CA TYR A 313 -0.04 -14.42 2.08
C TYR A 313 -0.06 -13.38 3.21
N LEU A 314 0.77 -12.36 3.12
CA LEU A 314 0.86 -11.26 4.08
C LEU A 314 0.75 -9.94 3.35
N GLN A 315 -0.24 -9.12 3.73
CA GLN A 315 -0.30 -7.71 3.38
C GLN A 315 0.29 -6.87 4.52
N VAL A 316 1.08 -5.86 4.17
CA VAL A 316 1.68 -4.90 5.09
C VAL A 316 1.46 -3.50 4.54
N GLU A 317 0.93 -2.61 5.35
CA GLU A 317 0.65 -1.25 4.94
C GLU A 317 1.39 -0.21 5.81
N GLY A 318 1.97 0.78 5.12
CA GLY A 318 2.45 2.03 5.68
C GLY A 318 1.43 3.13 5.41
N ALA A 319 0.35 3.18 6.18
CA ALA A 319 -0.80 4.06 5.95
C ALA A 319 -0.54 5.54 6.29
N LEU A 320 0.41 5.81 7.18
CA LEU A 320 0.62 7.17 7.68
C LEU A 320 1.35 8.08 6.68
N ILE A 321 1.90 7.53 5.60
CA ILE A 321 2.45 8.32 4.48
C ILE A 321 1.34 9.18 3.88
N ASP A 322 0.20 8.57 3.56
CA ASP A 322 -0.98 9.24 3.03
C ASP A 322 -1.58 10.25 4.01
N LYS A 323 -1.83 9.82 5.26
CA LYS A 323 -2.44 10.66 6.28
C LYS A 323 -1.66 11.97 6.48
N HIS A 324 -0.33 11.92 6.42
CA HIS A 324 0.51 13.10 6.55
C HIS A 324 0.70 13.87 5.26
N SER A 325 0.55 13.23 4.11
CA SER A 325 0.46 13.92 2.82
C SER A 325 -0.84 14.72 2.71
N HIS A 326 -1.98 14.17 3.14
CA HIS A 326 -3.23 14.92 3.27
C HIS A 326 -3.12 16.16 4.16
N ALA A 327 -2.34 16.05 5.23
CA ALA A 327 -2.04 17.16 6.13
C ALA A 327 -0.96 18.12 5.57
N ASN A 328 -0.39 17.83 4.40
CA ASN A 328 0.75 18.51 3.81
C ASN A 328 1.96 18.60 4.77
N ASP A 329 2.21 17.57 5.55
CA ASP A 329 3.32 17.49 6.51
C ASP A 329 4.47 16.65 5.97
N ALA A 330 5.39 17.28 5.23
CA ALA A 330 6.49 16.60 4.58
C ALA A 330 7.46 15.93 5.57
N ALA A 331 7.66 16.50 6.76
CA ALA A 331 8.56 15.92 7.74
C ALA A 331 8.06 14.53 8.19
N GLN A 332 6.77 14.43 8.47
CA GLN A 332 6.17 13.16 8.86
C GLN A 332 6.00 12.21 7.66
N THR A 333 5.58 12.73 6.50
CA THR A 333 5.50 11.94 5.25
C THR A 333 6.84 11.26 4.94
N LEU A 334 7.95 11.97 5.02
CA LEU A 334 9.29 11.42 4.76
C LEU A 334 9.67 10.35 5.79
N GLU A 335 9.37 10.60 7.07
CA GLU A 335 9.71 9.67 8.14
C GLU A 335 8.90 8.38 8.08
N GLU A 336 7.60 8.47 7.80
CA GLU A 336 6.75 7.30 7.60
C GLU A 336 7.13 6.52 6.33
N THR A 337 7.55 7.20 5.25
CA THR A 337 8.10 6.52 4.06
C THR A 337 9.36 5.73 4.40
N LYS A 338 10.24 6.31 5.24
CA LYS A 338 11.44 5.60 5.72
C LYS A 338 11.08 4.41 6.61
N ALA A 339 10.13 4.56 7.53
CA ALA A 339 9.68 3.48 8.40
C ALA A 339 9.06 2.33 7.59
N PHE A 340 8.30 2.64 6.55
CA PHE A 340 7.78 1.65 5.62
C PHE A 340 8.91 0.92 4.86
N ASP A 341 9.94 1.62 4.42
CA ASP A 341 11.11 1.00 3.76
C ASP A 341 11.87 0.04 4.68
N GLU A 342 11.85 0.27 6.01
CA GLU A 342 12.38 -0.72 6.97
C GLU A 342 11.53 -2.00 7.03
N ALA A 343 10.21 -1.91 6.85
CA ALA A 343 9.37 -3.10 6.71
C ALA A 343 9.66 -3.84 5.39
N VAL A 344 9.93 -3.11 4.30
CA VAL A 344 10.40 -3.70 3.03
C VAL A 344 11.72 -4.44 3.25
N ARG A 345 12.65 -3.90 4.03
CA ARG A 345 13.91 -4.57 4.39
C ARG A 345 13.65 -5.91 5.07
N VAL A 346 12.76 -5.95 6.05
CA VAL A 346 12.38 -7.18 6.77
C VAL A 346 11.84 -8.24 5.79
N ALA A 347 10.94 -7.83 4.89
CA ALA A 347 10.37 -8.73 3.89
C ALA A 347 11.42 -9.24 2.89
N LEU A 348 12.29 -8.35 2.39
CA LEU A 348 13.36 -8.69 1.46
C LEU A 348 14.40 -9.62 2.06
N ASP A 349 14.80 -9.38 3.32
CA ASP A 349 15.76 -10.23 4.02
C ASP A 349 15.21 -11.64 4.27
N PHE A 350 13.91 -11.75 4.55
CA PHE A 350 13.22 -13.04 4.60
C PHE A 350 13.21 -13.72 3.22
N ALA A 351 12.80 -13.01 2.17
CA ALA A 351 12.68 -13.55 0.82
C ALA A 351 14.04 -14.04 0.26
N LYS A 352 15.12 -13.30 0.53
CA LYS A 352 16.49 -13.70 0.15
C LYS A 352 16.93 -15.02 0.78
N LYS A 353 16.47 -15.30 2.00
CA LYS A 353 16.77 -16.56 2.73
C LYS A 353 15.86 -17.70 2.29
N ASP A 354 14.57 -17.41 2.13
CA ASP A 354 13.55 -18.41 1.80
C ASP A 354 13.58 -18.85 0.34
N LYS A 355 13.87 -17.93 -0.61
CA LYS A 355 13.98 -18.13 -2.06
C LYS A 355 12.67 -18.53 -2.77
N HIS A 356 11.58 -18.75 -2.05
CA HIS A 356 10.25 -19.10 -2.54
C HIS A 356 9.21 -18.01 -2.23
N THR A 357 9.67 -16.83 -1.87
CA THR A 357 8.82 -15.69 -1.51
C THR A 357 8.83 -14.66 -2.63
N LEU A 358 7.64 -14.33 -3.12
CA LEU A 358 7.39 -13.16 -3.96
C LEU A 358 7.17 -11.97 -3.04
N VAL A 359 7.92 -10.90 -3.24
CA VAL A 359 7.75 -9.59 -2.59
C VAL A 359 7.30 -8.60 -3.65
N ILE A 360 6.20 -7.91 -3.38
CA ILE A 360 5.69 -6.78 -4.20
C ILE A 360 5.62 -5.57 -3.27
N VAL A 361 6.14 -4.43 -3.72
CA VAL A 361 6.06 -3.15 -3.03
C VAL A 361 5.44 -2.14 -3.99
N THR A 362 4.38 -1.46 -3.58
CA THR A 362 3.70 -0.45 -4.41
C THR A 362 2.97 0.57 -3.54
N ALA A 363 2.19 1.44 -4.17
CA ALA A 363 1.20 2.31 -3.55
C ALA A 363 -0.17 2.05 -4.19
N ASP A 364 -1.20 2.61 -3.60
CA ASP A 364 -2.57 2.58 -4.11
C ASP A 364 -2.89 3.78 -5.00
N HIS A 365 -2.37 4.94 -4.67
CA HIS A 365 -2.42 6.21 -5.41
C HIS A 365 -1.25 7.11 -5.00
N GLU A 366 -1.15 8.27 -5.60
CA GLU A 366 -0.34 9.37 -5.13
C GLU A 366 -1.21 10.31 -4.28
N CYS A 367 -0.62 10.94 -3.26
CA CYS A 367 -1.32 11.86 -2.38
C CYS A 367 -0.73 13.27 -2.42
N ALA A 368 -1.64 14.23 -2.53
CA ALA A 368 -1.42 15.67 -2.35
C ALA A 368 -0.57 16.37 -3.43
N GLY A 369 -0.20 15.69 -4.51
CA GLY A 369 0.68 16.25 -5.52
C GLY A 369 2.03 16.64 -4.94
N PHE A 370 2.61 15.76 -4.13
CA PHE A 370 3.88 15.96 -3.45
C PHE A 370 5.03 16.10 -4.44
N ASN A 371 5.79 17.20 -4.33
CA ASN A 371 6.82 17.53 -5.29
C ASN A 371 8.11 17.99 -4.63
N ILE A 372 9.24 17.69 -5.31
CA ILE A 372 10.52 18.33 -5.11
C ILE A 372 10.56 19.54 -6.02
N ILE A 373 10.83 20.70 -5.47
CA ILE A 373 10.88 21.96 -6.22
C ILE A 373 12.29 22.54 -6.22
N GLU A 374 12.58 23.40 -7.18
CA GLU A 374 13.88 24.04 -7.30
C GLU A 374 14.19 24.90 -6.08
N LYS A 375 15.42 24.79 -5.58
CA LYS A 375 15.93 25.60 -4.47
C LYS A 375 15.80 27.09 -4.79
N GLY A 376 15.24 27.85 -3.87
CA GLY A 376 15.03 29.28 -4.04
C GLY A 376 13.84 29.66 -4.91
N THR A 377 12.97 28.70 -5.29
CA THR A 377 11.78 28.94 -6.10
C THR A 377 10.85 30.00 -5.51
N TYR A 378 10.80 30.12 -4.17
CA TYR A 378 9.98 31.11 -3.48
C TYR A 378 10.84 32.21 -2.89
N THR A 379 10.74 33.40 -3.47
CA THR A 379 11.28 34.62 -2.87
C THR A 379 10.32 35.12 -1.78
N ASN A 380 10.82 35.97 -0.87
CA ASN A 380 9.98 36.63 0.15
C ASN A 380 8.81 37.41 -0.49
N ALA A 381 9.02 38.02 -1.66
CA ALA A 381 7.98 38.76 -2.37
C ALA A 381 6.88 37.82 -2.88
N GLU A 382 7.24 36.69 -3.46
CA GLU A 382 6.27 35.69 -3.97
C GLU A 382 5.50 35.01 -2.84
N ALA A 383 6.14 34.80 -1.69
CA ALA A 383 5.51 34.23 -0.52
C ALA A 383 4.45 35.16 0.10
N VAL A 384 4.67 36.49 0.02
CA VAL A 384 3.72 37.50 0.51
C VAL A 384 2.52 37.68 -0.43
N THR A 385 2.72 37.49 -1.73
CA THR A 385 1.67 37.69 -2.74
C THR A 385 1.60 36.42 -3.63
N PRO A 386 0.96 35.36 -3.15
CA PRO A 386 0.79 34.17 -3.95
C PRO A 386 0.02 34.47 -5.23
N PRO A 387 0.35 33.83 -6.37
CA PRO A 387 -0.41 34.01 -7.62
C PRO A 387 -1.86 33.64 -7.39
N ALA A 388 -2.74 34.34 -8.11
CA ALA A 388 -4.15 33.99 -8.11
C ALA A 388 -4.32 32.53 -8.53
N ASN A 389 -5.21 31.83 -7.83
CA ASN A 389 -5.62 30.50 -8.24
C ASN A 389 -6.34 30.60 -9.59
N VAL A 390 -5.77 30.00 -10.63
CA VAL A 390 -6.35 30.01 -11.98
C VAL A 390 -7.47 29.00 -12.16
N ASP A 391 -7.61 28.04 -11.26
CA ASP A 391 -8.70 27.07 -11.26
C ASP A 391 -9.82 27.51 -10.30
N SER A 392 -10.54 28.55 -10.71
CA SER A 392 -11.69 29.08 -9.96
C SER A 392 -12.92 28.15 -9.96
N GLY A 393 -12.90 27.09 -10.76
CA GLY A 393 -14.04 26.17 -10.91
C GLY A 393 -14.15 25.12 -9.80
N ASN A 394 -13.06 24.74 -9.15
CA ASN A 394 -13.03 23.69 -8.14
C ASN A 394 -12.70 24.23 -6.75
N LYS A 395 -13.69 24.81 -6.10
CA LYS A 395 -13.52 25.36 -4.75
C LYS A 395 -13.25 24.32 -3.68
N ALA A 396 -13.58 23.06 -3.90
CA ALA A 396 -13.39 21.99 -2.92
C ALA A 396 -11.93 21.52 -2.88
N ASN A 397 -11.24 21.53 -4.01
CA ASN A 397 -9.83 21.21 -4.15
C ASN A 397 -8.99 22.46 -4.37
N ASN A 398 -9.35 23.51 -3.70
CA ASN A 398 -8.74 24.79 -3.94
C ASN A 398 -7.31 24.78 -3.44
N SER A 399 -6.46 24.22 -4.25
CA SER A 399 -5.03 24.34 -4.14
C SER A 399 -4.62 25.78 -4.29
N VAL A 400 -4.63 26.48 -3.20
CA VAL A 400 -3.76 27.63 -3.10
C VAL A 400 -2.34 27.06 -3.22
N PRO A 401 -1.49 27.55 -4.11
CA PRO A 401 -0.12 27.09 -4.20
C PRO A 401 0.54 27.11 -2.83
N SER A 402 1.24 26.03 -2.49
CA SER A 402 1.96 25.89 -1.23
C SER A 402 3.02 26.96 -1.10
N ARG A 403 2.68 28.07 -0.44
CA ARG A 403 3.59 29.20 -0.20
C ARG A 403 3.47 29.66 1.22
N ALA A 404 4.61 29.84 1.88
CA ALA A 404 4.62 30.40 3.22
C ALA A 404 4.15 31.86 3.18
N LYS A 405 3.24 32.21 4.03
CA LYS A 405 2.90 33.60 4.30
C LYS A 405 4.11 34.29 4.93
N GLY A 406 4.59 35.36 4.29
CA GLY A 406 5.74 36.11 4.76
C GLY A 406 7.10 35.47 4.49
N GLY A 407 7.17 34.44 3.66
CA GLY A 407 8.43 33.81 3.25
C GLY A 407 9.14 33.02 4.33
N ALA A 408 8.48 32.69 5.44
CA ALA A 408 9.05 31.89 6.49
C ALA A 408 9.14 30.41 6.07
N LEU A 409 10.30 29.79 6.27
CA LEU A 409 10.50 28.36 6.19
C LEU A 409 10.23 27.74 7.56
N ASP A 410 9.57 26.58 7.59
CA ASP A 410 9.33 25.87 8.84
C ASP A 410 10.43 24.82 9.07
N PRO A 411 11.26 24.97 10.13
CA PRO A 411 12.33 24.02 10.42
C PRO A 411 11.86 22.67 10.93
N LYS A 412 10.60 22.56 11.34
CA LYS A 412 10.04 21.34 11.95
C LYS A 412 9.05 20.62 11.07
N ARG A 413 8.42 21.35 10.17
CA ARG A 413 7.28 20.88 9.38
C ARG A 413 7.49 21.20 7.92
N SER A 414 6.65 20.68 7.15
CA SER A 414 6.49 20.99 5.77
C SER A 414 5.85 22.35 5.52
N SER A 415 5.62 22.61 4.28
CA SER A 415 4.65 23.55 3.76
C SER A 415 3.22 23.27 4.17
N GLY A 416 2.99 22.39 5.11
CA GLY A 416 1.67 21.97 5.52
C GLY A 416 1.01 22.84 6.57
N ILE A 417 0.02 22.29 7.21
CA ILE A 417 -0.81 22.96 8.20
C ILE A 417 0.04 23.47 9.37
N VAL A 418 0.11 24.77 9.49
CA VAL A 418 0.75 25.46 10.60
C VAL A 418 -0.33 25.83 11.62
N ASN A 419 -0.09 25.50 12.89
CA ASN A 419 -0.95 25.93 14.01
C ASN A 419 -2.43 25.52 13.90
N GLY A 420 -2.74 24.41 13.26
CA GLY A 420 -4.10 23.89 13.15
C GLY A 420 -5.02 24.71 12.25
N ALA A 421 -4.51 25.64 11.47
CA ALA A 421 -5.27 26.31 10.43
C ALA A 421 -5.73 25.30 9.38
N GLY A 422 -6.95 25.45 8.87
CA GLY A 422 -7.53 24.53 7.91
C GLY A 422 -6.79 24.53 6.55
N GLN A 423 -6.98 23.48 5.78
CA GLN A 423 -6.55 23.44 4.38
C GLN A 423 -7.09 24.68 3.64
N GLY A 424 -6.26 25.32 2.83
CA GLY A 424 -6.64 26.53 2.10
C GLY A 424 -6.31 27.85 2.82
N ASP A 425 -5.88 27.83 4.09
CA ASP A 425 -5.33 29.02 4.71
C ASP A 425 -3.94 29.32 4.14
N ALA A 426 -3.77 30.53 3.58
CA ALA A 426 -2.50 30.98 3.00
C ALA A 426 -1.33 30.95 4.00
N ALA A 427 -1.60 30.93 5.31
CA ALA A 427 -0.58 30.78 6.34
C ALA A 427 0.05 29.36 6.37
N ASN A 428 -0.59 28.39 5.74
CA ASN A 428 -0.15 27.00 5.72
C ASN A 428 0.74 26.66 4.53
N PHE A 429 0.95 27.58 3.60
CA PHE A 429 1.58 27.30 2.32
C PHE A 429 2.98 27.88 2.26
N GLY A 430 3.96 27.07 2.50
CA GLY A 430 5.35 27.37 2.28
C GLY A 430 6.13 26.10 1.92
N PRO A 431 7.24 26.21 1.18
CA PRO A 431 8.08 25.06 0.96
C PRO A 431 8.65 24.57 2.29
N ALA A 432 8.66 23.26 2.46
CA ALA A 432 9.47 22.63 3.49
C ALA A 432 10.88 22.45 2.96
N THR A 433 11.88 22.72 3.77
CA THR A 433 13.26 22.53 3.38
C THR A 433 13.97 21.59 4.33
N PHE A 434 14.64 20.60 3.77
CA PHE A 434 15.34 19.57 4.52
C PHE A 434 16.79 19.46 4.05
N ARG A 435 17.68 19.33 5.02
CA ARG A 435 19.03 18.92 4.72
C ARG A 435 19.07 17.50 4.18
N THR A 436 20.05 17.22 3.35
CA THR A 436 20.41 15.90 2.87
C THR A 436 21.81 15.51 3.37
N PRO A 437 22.24 14.26 3.23
CA PRO A 437 23.63 13.89 3.49
C PRO A 437 24.65 14.62 2.63
N ASP A 438 24.25 15.16 1.48
CA ASP A 438 25.10 15.87 0.53
C ASP A 438 25.31 17.35 0.91
N ASP A 439 24.54 17.86 1.86
CA ASP A 439 24.66 19.23 2.36
C ASP A 439 25.86 19.42 3.28
N ALA A 440 26.42 20.64 3.30
CA ALA A 440 27.46 20.99 4.24
C ALA A 440 27.06 20.80 5.70
N ALA A 441 28.03 20.52 6.56
CA ALA A 441 27.82 20.12 7.96
C ALA A 441 27.01 21.13 8.81
N GLY A 442 26.95 22.39 8.45
CA GLY A 442 26.20 23.44 9.19
C GLY A 442 24.76 23.64 8.70
N VAL A 443 24.34 22.98 7.64
CA VAL A 443 22.99 23.12 7.09
C VAL A 443 22.00 22.36 7.97
N THR A 444 20.87 23.01 8.26
CA THR A 444 19.79 22.46 9.10
C THR A 444 18.47 22.43 8.34
N ASP A 445 17.54 21.60 8.81
CA ASP A 445 16.16 21.62 8.32
C ASP A 445 15.53 22.99 8.56
N GLY A 446 14.69 23.43 7.63
CA GLY A 446 14.10 24.77 7.63
C GLY A 446 15.04 25.89 7.12
N SER A 447 16.28 25.58 6.81
CA SER A 447 17.24 26.54 6.26
C SER A 447 16.98 26.75 4.77
N LYS A 448 17.16 28.02 4.31
CA LYS A 448 17.19 28.34 2.88
C LYS A 448 18.38 27.70 2.15
N ASP A 449 19.39 27.27 2.90
CA ASP A 449 20.62 26.66 2.36
C ASP A 449 20.48 25.14 2.20
N ALA A 450 19.43 24.52 2.81
CA ALA A 450 19.11 23.11 2.62
C ALA A 450 18.82 22.79 1.15
N SER A 451 19.28 21.62 0.70
CA SER A 451 19.17 21.24 -0.72
C SER A 451 17.82 20.72 -1.13
N LEU A 452 17.09 20.04 -0.23
CA LEU A 452 15.82 19.43 -0.54
C LEU A 452 14.65 20.37 -0.20
N TRP A 453 13.99 20.87 -1.24
CA TRP A 453 12.83 21.74 -1.13
C TRP A 453 11.59 21.01 -1.58
N LEU A 454 10.59 20.94 -0.71
CA LEU A 454 9.36 20.16 -0.91
C LEU A 454 8.12 21.04 -0.91
N SER A 455 7.14 20.65 -1.71
CA SER A 455 5.85 21.33 -1.80
C SER A 455 4.73 20.34 -2.07
N TYR A 456 3.50 20.74 -1.75
CA TYR A 456 2.28 20.01 -2.04
C TYR A 456 1.38 20.85 -2.95
N LEU A 457 0.64 20.20 -3.83
CA LEU A 457 -0.34 20.85 -4.69
C LEU A 457 -1.69 21.03 -3.98
N SER A 458 -2.11 20.03 -3.22
CA SER A 458 -3.41 19.99 -2.54
C SER A 458 -3.35 19.14 -1.28
N GLY A 459 -4.48 18.95 -0.62
CA GLY A 459 -4.66 17.94 0.42
C GLY A 459 -5.46 16.72 -0.06
N ASN A 460 -5.52 16.44 -1.37
CA ASN A 460 -6.29 15.35 -1.95
C ASN A 460 -5.40 14.46 -2.82
N HIS A 461 -5.91 13.27 -3.18
CA HIS A 461 -5.21 12.36 -4.08
C HIS A 461 -5.02 12.96 -5.48
N THR A 462 -4.08 12.42 -6.23
CA THR A 462 -3.91 12.70 -7.65
C THR A 462 -4.05 11.43 -8.49
N GLY A 463 -4.30 11.60 -9.79
CA GLY A 463 -4.44 10.50 -10.75
C GLY A 463 -3.10 10.00 -11.33
N ALA A 464 -1.99 10.28 -10.66
CA ALA A 464 -0.67 9.85 -11.12
C ALA A 464 -0.51 8.33 -10.99
N ASP A 465 0.18 7.71 -11.96
CA ASP A 465 0.66 6.34 -11.83
C ASP A 465 1.67 6.24 -10.68
N VAL A 466 1.65 5.14 -9.95
CA VAL A 466 2.55 4.91 -8.81
C VAL A 466 3.60 3.85 -9.12
N PRO A 467 4.77 3.87 -8.44
CA PRO A 467 5.81 2.89 -8.66
C PRO A 467 5.39 1.51 -8.14
N VAL A 468 5.84 0.46 -8.81
CA VAL A 468 5.76 -0.91 -8.33
C VAL A 468 7.12 -1.58 -8.43
N TYR A 469 7.51 -2.30 -7.38
CA TYR A 469 8.79 -3.00 -7.27
C TYR A 469 8.54 -4.48 -6.95
N GLY A 470 9.36 -5.35 -7.50
CA GLY A 470 9.22 -6.79 -7.30
C GLY A 470 10.53 -7.52 -7.06
N TYR A 471 10.49 -8.51 -6.16
CA TYR A 471 11.61 -9.44 -5.89
C TYR A 471 11.10 -10.87 -5.75
N GLY A 472 11.93 -11.83 -6.15
CA GLY A 472 11.66 -13.26 -6.00
C GLY A 472 10.99 -13.89 -7.23
N PRO A 473 10.57 -15.15 -7.13
CA PRO A 473 9.99 -15.86 -8.27
C PRO A 473 8.76 -15.13 -8.81
N THR A 474 8.63 -15.05 -10.13
CA THR A 474 7.55 -14.39 -10.88
C THR A 474 7.47 -12.86 -10.76
N SER A 475 8.38 -12.22 -10.05
CA SER A 475 8.37 -10.77 -9.81
C SER A 475 8.57 -9.93 -11.08
N GLN A 476 9.12 -10.50 -12.16
CA GLN A 476 9.24 -9.82 -13.47
C GLN A 476 7.87 -9.37 -14.05
N ARG A 477 6.77 -9.92 -13.54
CA ARG A 477 5.41 -9.58 -13.99
C ARG A 477 4.95 -8.18 -13.55
N VAL A 478 5.62 -7.56 -12.60
CA VAL A 478 5.32 -6.17 -12.21
C VAL A 478 6.07 -5.14 -13.06
N ALA A 479 6.97 -5.59 -13.96
CA ALA A 479 7.74 -4.69 -14.81
C ALA A 479 6.87 -4.05 -15.92
N GLY A 480 7.20 -2.81 -16.26
CA GLY A 480 6.45 -2.03 -17.26
C GLY A 480 5.27 -1.26 -16.67
N SER A 481 4.24 -1.04 -17.47
CA SER A 481 3.00 -0.36 -17.04
C SER A 481 1.90 -1.41 -16.91
N ILE A 482 1.35 -1.55 -15.71
CA ILE A 482 0.29 -2.50 -15.38
C ILE A 482 -0.94 -1.78 -14.85
N GLU A 483 -2.10 -2.45 -14.87
CA GLU A 483 -3.29 -2.03 -14.14
C GLU A 483 -3.21 -2.49 -12.68
N ASN A 484 -3.82 -1.73 -11.75
CA ASN A 484 -3.88 -2.19 -10.36
C ASN A 484 -4.67 -3.51 -10.21
N THR A 485 -5.58 -3.82 -11.13
CA THR A 485 -6.27 -5.12 -11.20
C THR A 485 -5.35 -6.27 -11.61
N ASP A 486 -4.24 -6.01 -12.33
CA ASP A 486 -3.28 -7.05 -12.68
C ASP A 486 -2.56 -7.60 -11.46
N LEU A 487 -2.42 -6.82 -10.39
CA LEU A 487 -1.83 -7.24 -9.13
C LEU A 487 -2.60 -8.41 -8.50
N PHE A 488 -3.95 -8.41 -8.59
CA PHE A 488 -4.77 -9.56 -8.20
C PHE A 488 -4.35 -10.82 -8.95
N THR A 489 -4.21 -10.72 -10.26
CA THR A 489 -3.82 -11.84 -11.12
C THR A 489 -2.39 -12.30 -10.82
N ILE A 490 -1.45 -11.37 -10.63
CA ILE A 490 -0.05 -11.68 -10.32
C ILE A 490 0.05 -12.44 -8.99
N VAL A 491 -0.59 -11.93 -7.93
CA VAL A 491 -0.60 -12.55 -6.60
C VAL A 491 -1.39 -13.86 -6.61
N GLY A 492 -2.58 -13.86 -7.20
CA GLY A 492 -3.46 -15.01 -7.22
C GLY A 492 -2.89 -16.21 -8.00
N GLN A 493 -2.21 -15.96 -9.11
CA GLN A 493 -1.52 -17.01 -9.88
C GLN A 493 -0.25 -17.48 -9.16
N ALA A 494 0.49 -16.57 -8.50
CA ALA A 494 1.64 -16.94 -7.68
C ALA A 494 1.24 -17.91 -6.56
N LEU A 495 0.10 -17.66 -5.92
CA LEU A 495 -0.51 -18.53 -4.90
C LEU A 495 -1.33 -19.69 -5.49
N ARG A 496 -1.49 -19.76 -6.82
CA ARG A 496 -2.32 -20.77 -7.50
C ARG A 496 -3.78 -20.79 -7.02
N VAL A 497 -4.34 -19.64 -6.69
CA VAL A 497 -5.73 -19.46 -6.28
C VAL A 497 -6.58 -18.78 -7.35
N VAL A 498 -5.92 -18.21 -8.37
CA VAL A 498 -6.51 -17.66 -9.58
C VAL A 498 -5.89 -18.37 -10.79
N ARG A 499 -6.65 -18.58 -11.87
CA ARG A 499 -6.19 -19.21 -13.11
C ARG A 499 -5.53 -18.23 -14.06
#